data_5ae64513a233e3b178239c0411e1415b
#
_entry.id   5ae64513a233e3b178239c0411e1415b
#
_cell.length_a   1.000
_cell.length_b   1.000
_cell.length_c   1.000
_cell.angle_alpha   90.00
_cell.angle_beta   90.00
_cell.angle_gamma   90.00
#
_symmetry.space_group_name_H-M   'P 1'
#
loop_
_entity.id
_entity.type
_entity.pdbx_description
1 polymer ?
#
loop_
_entity_poly.entity_id
_entity_poly.type
_entity_poly.pdbx_seq_one_letter_code
_entity_poly.pdbx_strand_id
1 'polypeptide(L)'
;MLRISNIKKSYGGQDVLVDVSFEVAEREKVALVGPNGAGKSSLLKIVAGVLAADDGTIKTQGDASRELAYLPQDAGVRSGRSLWDEMLSSFPELQQAQAELTQIETEIGEAATNGDDDQLQVLIDRQGELLERFEQLGGYAVEAEVAKVLAGLGFASSERDKKTEAFSGGWQMRIALAKMLVRKPGLLLLDEPTNHLDLAACEWLESYLVDYPASILVVSHDRYFLDRVTGRTVELADGVATDYRGNYSHYLDESARRRADHKAAYERQQKYIARQLAFINATKANAARAALAKSRERALAKLERITEPKADAARITLKLATGKRAPERLLTADGVSKSFGTQDVLRKLELTVDRGDRIALVGPNGAGKSTLLRLLAGLDTADAGAVEVNEDVSVGYYAQDQSQTLDESRSVVDEVLAHAPDGWGVESVRGLLARFLFIQDDVFKMIGGLSGGEKSRLSLAKLLLKPRQLLLLDEPTNHLDVPSKDELEKALNDYAGAVMFSSHDRFLLDRVATKVAELSDGQLKIYHGGWTAYREAKGTAPLELELEEAVA
;
A
#
# COMPACT_ATOMS: atom_id res chain seq x y z
N MET A 1 -19.93 -7.72 -15.40
CA MET A 1 -19.54 -6.45 -16.05
C MET A 1 -19.95 -5.27 -15.18
N LEU A 2 -19.04 -4.32 -14.92
CA LEU A 2 -19.31 -3.03 -14.23
C LEU A 2 -19.16 -1.90 -15.26
N ARG A 3 -20.12 -1.00 -15.34
CA ARG A 3 -20.04 0.21 -16.16
C ARG A 3 -20.21 1.44 -15.28
N ILE A 4 -19.25 2.33 -15.34
CA ILE A 4 -19.19 3.63 -14.67
C ILE A 4 -19.33 4.69 -15.75
N SER A 5 -20.27 5.65 -15.60
CA SER A 5 -20.55 6.67 -16.62
C SER A 5 -20.73 8.03 -15.97
N ASN A 6 -19.87 8.96 -16.38
CA ASN A 6 -19.90 10.40 -16.03
C ASN A 6 -20.00 10.68 -14.52
N ILE A 7 -19.30 9.89 -13.69
CA ILE A 7 -19.31 10.07 -12.22
C ILE A 7 -18.63 11.37 -11.85
N LYS A 8 -19.34 12.18 -11.05
CA LYS A 8 -18.86 13.43 -10.45
C LYS A 8 -18.92 13.38 -8.95
N LYS A 9 -17.93 13.98 -8.28
CA LYS A 9 -17.89 14.13 -6.82
C LYS A 9 -17.06 15.33 -6.41
N SER A 10 -17.64 16.18 -5.56
CA SER A 10 -16.99 17.35 -4.99
C SER A 10 -17.01 17.28 -3.46
N TYR A 11 -16.00 17.88 -2.83
CA TYR A 11 -15.90 18.03 -1.38
C TYR A 11 -15.54 19.48 -1.05
N GLY A 12 -16.38 20.14 -0.27
CA GLY A 12 -16.10 21.51 0.20
C GLY A 12 -15.88 22.53 -0.93
N GLY A 13 -16.51 22.31 -2.11
CA GLY A 13 -16.36 23.17 -3.30
C GLY A 13 -15.16 22.81 -4.19
N GLN A 14 -14.40 21.77 -3.86
CA GLN A 14 -13.33 21.24 -4.70
C GLN A 14 -13.82 20.00 -5.45
N ASP A 15 -13.74 20.02 -6.78
CA ASP A 15 -14.07 18.90 -7.64
C ASP A 15 -12.96 17.86 -7.57
N VAL A 16 -13.31 16.65 -7.12
CA VAL A 16 -12.39 15.50 -7.02
C VAL A 16 -12.59 14.53 -8.19
N LEU A 17 -13.85 14.23 -8.54
CA LEU A 17 -14.21 13.50 -9.74
C LEU A 17 -15.04 14.43 -10.62
N VAL A 18 -14.59 14.62 -11.88
CA VAL A 18 -15.21 15.59 -12.81
C VAL A 18 -16.03 14.89 -13.88
N ASP A 19 -15.45 13.85 -14.49
CA ASP A 19 -16.09 13.03 -15.52
C ASP A 19 -15.39 11.67 -15.60
N VAL A 20 -15.74 10.78 -14.68
CA VAL A 20 -15.13 9.46 -14.61
C VAL A 20 -16.02 8.46 -15.32
N SER A 21 -15.50 7.90 -16.42
CA SER A 21 -16.21 6.92 -17.25
C SER A 21 -15.26 5.81 -17.68
N PHE A 22 -15.54 4.55 -17.29
CA PHE A 22 -14.88 3.34 -17.79
C PHE A 22 -15.73 2.10 -17.49
N GLU A 23 -15.30 0.97 -18.01
CA GLU A 23 -15.98 -0.30 -17.83
C GLU A 23 -14.99 -1.34 -17.29
N VAL A 24 -15.47 -2.30 -16.51
CA VAL A 24 -14.75 -3.52 -16.14
C VAL A 24 -15.51 -4.69 -16.70
N ALA A 25 -14.89 -5.43 -17.60
CA ALA A 25 -15.50 -6.60 -18.23
C ALA A 25 -15.63 -7.77 -17.25
N GLU A 26 -16.37 -8.81 -17.63
CA GLU A 26 -16.44 -10.03 -16.81
C GLU A 26 -15.08 -10.71 -16.74
N ARG A 27 -14.71 -11.15 -15.53
CA ARG A 27 -13.42 -11.77 -15.20
C ARG A 27 -12.20 -10.89 -15.49
N GLU A 28 -12.41 -9.62 -15.75
CA GLU A 28 -11.32 -8.68 -15.95
C GLU A 28 -10.75 -8.19 -14.61
N LYS A 29 -9.44 -8.06 -14.55
CA LYS A 29 -8.69 -7.56 -13.38
C LYS A 29 -8.05 -6.23 -13.75
N VAL A 30 -8.55 -5.16 -13.14
CA VAL A 30 -8.22 -3.78 -13.48
C VAL A 30 -7.55 -3.09 -12.30
N ALA A 31 -6.39 -2.49 -12.55
CA ALA A 31 -5.74 -1.57 -11.61
C ALA A 31 -6.35 -0.17 -11.72
N LEU A 32 -6.71 0.45 -10.61
CA LEU A 32 -7.06 1.86 -10.54
C LEU A 32 -5.91 2.63 -9.88
N VAL A 33 -5.20 3.42 -10.67
CA VAL A 33 -3.99 4.12 -10.25
C VAL A 33 -4.15 5.63 -10.34
N GLY A 34 -3.24 6.38 -9.73
CA GLY A 34 -3.22 7.84 -9.77
C GLY A 34 -2.61 8.44 -8.50
N PRO A 35 -2.33 9.74 -8.46
CA PRO A 35 -1.73 10.40 -7.30
C PRO A 35 -2.62 10.30 -6.06
N ASN A 36 -2.00 10.53 -4.89
CA ASN A 36 -2.76 10.63 -3.65
C ASN A 36 -3.72 11.83 -3.72
N GLY A 37 -4.96 11.63 -3.23
CA GLY A 37 -6.01 12.65 -3.33
C GLY A 37 -6.76 12.70 -4.67
N ALA A 38 -6.40 11.89 -5.68
CA ALA A 38 -7.10 11.85 -6.98
C ALA A 38 -8.54 11.31 -6.91
N GLY A 39 -8.97 10.78 -5.76
CA GLY A 39 -10.34 10.28 -5.58
C GLY A 39 -10.50 8.77 -5.80
N LYS A 40 -9.42 7.98 -5.83
CA LYS A 40 -9.46 6.53 -6.04
C LYS A 40 -10.39 5.82 -5.04
N SER A 41 -10.14 6.00 -3.74
CA SER A 41 -10.97 5.43 -2.67
C SER A 41 -12.41 5.99 -2.67
N SER A 42 -12.60 7.26 -3.04
CA SER A 42 -13.94 7.84 -3.20
C SER A 42 -14.71 7.15 -4.33
N LEU A 43 -14.05 6.88 -5.45
CA LEU A 43 -14.65 6.15 -6.57
C LEU A 43 -15.01 4.72 -6.18
N LEU A 44 -14.13 3.98 -5.47
CA LEU A 44 -14.45 2.64 -4.98
C LEU A 44 -15.65 2.66 -4.01
N LYS A 45 -15.70 3.64 -3.09
CA LYS A 45 -16.86 3.82 -2.17
C LYS A 45 -18.16 4.15 -2.91
N ILE A 46 -18.08 4.92 -4.00
CA ILE A 46 -19.25 5.23 -4.84
C ILE A 46 -19.71 3.96 -5.58
N VAL A 47 -18.79 3.18 -6.15
CA VAL A 47 -19.12 1.91 -6.81
C VAL A 47 -19.70 0.90 -5.82
N ALA A 48 -19.19 0.88 -4.59
CA ALA A 48 -19.71 0.04 -3.50
C ALA A 48 -21.05 0.50 -2.92
N GLY A 49 -21.57 1.67 -3.33
CA GLY A 49 -22.80 2.24 -2.76
C GLY A 49 -22.67 2.81 -1.34
N VAL A 50 -21.45 2.90 -0.82
CA VAL A 50 -21.15 3.46 0.51
C VAL A 50 -21.18 4.99 0.47
N LEU A 51 -20.87 5.58 -0.67
CA LEU A 51 -20.85 7.03 -0.90
C LEU A 51 -21.71 7.36 -2.11
N ALA A 52 -22.56 8.39 -1.99
CA ALA A 52 -23.35 8.87 -3.11
C ALA A 52 -22.47 9.72 -4.07
N ALA A 53 -22.59 9.48 -5.38
CA ALA A 53 -22.08 10.37 -6.39
C ALA A 53 -22.94 11.64 -6.44
N ASP A 54 -22.36 12.77 -6.89
CA ASP A 54 -23.11 14.00 -7.10
C ASP A 54 -23.82 13.98 -8.47
N ASP A 55 -23.26 13.24 -9.46
CA ASP A 55 -23.86 13.02 -10.77
C ASP A 55 -23.27 11.72 -11.38
N GLY A 56 -23.91 11.20 -12.43
CA GLY A 56 -23.48 10.01 -13.15
C GLY A 56 -24.23 8.74 -12.76
N THR A 57 -23.86 7.62 -13.39
CA THR A 57 -24.53 6.33 -13.17
C THR A 57 -23.55 5.19 -13.09
N ILE A 58 -23.89 4.19 -12.24
CA ILE A 58 -23.20 2.92 -12.13
C ILE A 58 -24.17 1.81 -12.48
N LYS A 59 -23.75 0.89 -13.36
CA LYS A 59 -24.53 -0.27 -13.74
C LYS A 59 -23.68 -1.53 -13.60
N THR A 60 -24.22 -2.54 -12.92
CA THR A 60 -23.64 -3.88 -12.81
C THR A 60 -24.50 -4.88 -13.57
N GLN A 61 -23.86 -5.81 -14.29
CA GLN A 61 -24.53 -6.87 -15.07
C GLN A 61 -23.77 -8.19 -14.92
N GLY A 62 -24.47 -9.31 -15.12
CA GLY A 62 -23.87 -10.64 -15.02
C GLY A 62 -23.45 -10.97 -13.57
N ASP A 63 -22.32 -11.62 -13.41
CA ASP A 63 -21.83 -12.05 -12.09
C ASP A 63 -21.61 -10.87 -11.12
N ALA A 64 -21.18 -9.71 -11.62
CA ALA A 64 -21.01 -8.49 -10.82
C ALA A 64 -22.32 -7.94 -10.21
N SER A 65 -23.49 -8.32 -10.76
CA SER A 65 -24.81 -7.93 -10.22
C SER A 65 -25.28 -8.83 -9.09
N ARG A 66 -24.73 -10.04 -8.99
CA ARG A 66 -25.13 -11.03 -7.97
C ARG A 66 -24.58 -10.69 -6.60
N GLU A 67 -23.31 -10.34 -6.55
CA GLU A 67 -22.66 -9.95 -5.32
C GLU A 67 -21.44 -9.07 -5.62
N LEU A 68 -21.39 -7.90 -4.97
CA LEU A 68 -20.25 -7.00 -4.96
C LEU A 68 -19.68 -6.97 -3.53
N ALA A 69 -18.38 -7.12 -3.39
CA ALA A 69 -17.71 -6.94 -2.10
C ALA A 69 -16.67 -5.83 -2.19
N TYR A 70 -16.65 -4.98 -1.18
CA TYR A 70 -15.72 -3.86 -1.04
C TYR A 70 -14.88 -4.01 0.22
N LEU A 71 -13.55 -3.99 0.08
CA LEU A 71 -12.60 -3.90 1.16
C LEU A 71 -12.13 -2.45 1.30
N PRO A 72 -12.58 -1.71 2.33
CA PRO A 72 -12.06 -0.38 2.61
C PRO A 72 -10.67 -0.45 3.25
N GLN A 73 -9.93 0.64 3.17
CA GLN A 73 -8.56 0.76 3.71
C GLN A 73 -8.50 0.52 5.24
N ASP A 74 -9.57 0.82 5.98
CA ASP A 74 -9.67 0.72 7.44
C ASP A 74 -10.74 -0.30 7.88
N ALA A 75 -10.80 -1.47 7.23
CA ALA A 75 -11.76 -2.51 7.60
C ALA A 75 -11.38 -3.13 8.95
N GLY A 76 -12.23 -2.96 9.96
CA GLY A 76 -12.09 -3.63 11.26
C GLY A 76 -13.25 -4.60 11.51
N VAL A 77 -12.94 -5.80 12.03
CA VAL A 77 -13.93 -6.81 12.41
C VAL A 77 -13.90 -7.00 13.91
N ARG A 78 -14.92 -6.53 14.62
CA ARG A 78 -15.08 -6.66 16.08
C ARG A 78 -16.48 -7.17 16.38
N SER A 79 -16.66 -8.50 16.31
CA SER A 79 -17.98 -9.15 16.43
C SER A 79 -18.19 -9.92 17.73
N GLY A 80 -17.16 -10.05 18.57
CA GLY A 80 -17.18 -10.89 19.78
C GLY A 80 -17.09 -12.38 19.51
N ARG A 81 -17.02 -12.79 18.22
CA ARG A 81 -16.95 -14.18 17.77
C ARG A 81 -15.51 -14.66 17.73
N SER A 82 -15.32 -15.99 17.71
CA SER A 82 -14.04 -16.58 17.35
C SER A 82 -13.70 -16.27 15.88
N LEU A 83 -12.41 -16.37 15.53
CA LEU A 83 -11.96 -16.18 14.13
C LEU A 83 -12.71 -17.15 13.20
N TRP A 84 -12.86 -18.41 13.60
CA TRP A 84 -13.54 -19.42 12.81
C TRP A 84 -15.03 -19.12 12.63
N ASP A 85 -15.74 -18.81 13.71
CA ASP A 85 -17.17 -18.45 13.66
C ASP A 85 -17.42 -17.18 12.85
N GLU A 86 -16.50 -16.24 12.90
CA GLU A 86 -16.58 -15.01 12.09
C GLU A 86 -16.48 -15.32 10.60
N MET A 87 -15.61 -16.25 10.20
CA MET A 87 -15.52 -16.69 8.81
C MET A 87 -16.80 -17.40 8.36
N LEU A 88 -17.29 -18.32 9.15
CA LEU A 88 -18.52 -19.09 8.88
C LEU A 88 -19.79 -18.21 8.90
N SER A 89 -19.77 -17.07 9.60
CA SER A 89 -20.89 -16.12 9.60
C SER A 89 -21.24 -15.56 8.23
N SER A 90 -20.36 -15.76 7.24
CA SER A 90 -20.61 -15.45 5.83
C SER A 90 -21.56 -16.44 5.15
N PHE A 91 -21.83 -17.58 5.79
CA PHE A 91 -22.66 -18.68 5.30
C PHE A 91 -23.72 -19.05 6.36
N PRO A 92 -24.77 -18.23 6.53
CA PRO A 92 -25.70 -18.39 7.64
C PRO A 92 -26.43 -19.74 7.66
N GLU A 93 -26.78 -20.29 6.48
CA GLU A 93 -27.44 -21.60 6.37
C GLU A 93 -26.50 -22.73 6.80
N LEU A 94 -25.22 -22.64 6.43
CA LEU A 94 -24.20 -23.60 6.83
C LEU A 94 -23.92 -23.52 8.33
N GLN A 95 -23.82 -22.31 8.88
CA GLN A 95 -23.62 -22.09 10.30
C GLN A 95 -24.77 -22.65 11.13
N GLN A 96 -26.01 -22.47 10.63
CA GLN A 96 -27.20 -23.06 11.26
C GLN A 96 -27.16 -24.59 11.24
N ALA A 97 -26.85 -25.18 10.08
CA ALA A 97 -26.76 -26.65 9.97
C ALA A 97 -25.68 -27.22 10.89
N GLN A 98 -24.52 -26.55 11.00
CA GLN A 98 -23.45 -26.95 11.90
C GLN A 98 -23.84 -26.83 13.38
N ALA A 99 -24.55 -25.76 13.78
CA ALA A 99 -25.05 -25.61 15.13
C ALA A 99 -26.07 -26.70 15.50
N GLU A 100 -26.98 -27.02 14.59
CA GLU A 100 -27.95 -28.11 14.75
C GLU A 100 -27.26 -29.47 14.86
N LEU A 101 -26.17 -29.73 14.09
CA LEU A 101 -25.36 -30.94 14.22
C LEU A 101 -24.69 -31.05 15.59
N THR A 102 -24.08 -29.99 16.09
CA THR A 102 -23.44 -29.97 17.41
C THR A 102 -24.45 -30.22 18.54
N GLN A 103 -25.64 -29.64 18.41
CA GLN A 103 -26.71 -29.86 19.37
C GLN A 103 -27.17 -31.33 19.38
N ILE A 104 -27.42 -31.90 18.23
CA ILE A 104 -27.84 -33.33 18.10
C ILE A 104 -26.76 -34.27 18.61
N GLU A 105 -25.48 -34.02 18.39
CA GLU A 105 -24.36 -34.81 18.95
C GLU A 105 -24.40 -34.81 20.47
N THR A 106 -24.72 -33.68 21.09
CA THR A 106 -24.88 -33.57 22.55
C THR A 106 -26.09 -34.38 23.03
N GLU A 107 -27.25 -34.25 22.34
CA GLU A 107 -28.48 -34.99 22.67
C GLU A 107 -28.32 -36.49 22.50
N ILE A 108 -27.58 -36.95 21.48
CA ILE A 108 -27.20 -38.35 21.27
C ILE A 108 -26.36 -38.88 22.47
N GLY A 109 -25.38 -38.08 22.91
CA GLY A 109 -24.55 -38.43 24.07
C GLY A 109 -25.35 -38.58 25.37
N GLU A 110 -26.35 -37.69 25.57
CA GLU A 110 -27.26 -37.75 26.72
C GLU A 110 -28.21 -38.96 26.64
N ALA A 111 -28.85 -39.20 25.48
CA ALA A 111 -29.74 -40.36 25.28
C ALA A 111 -28.98 -41.71 25.45
N ALA A 112 -27.78 -41.80 24.93
CA ALA A 112 -26.92 -42.99 25.12
C ALA A 112 -26.55 -43.22 26.59
N THR A 113 -26.32 -42.15 27.34
CA THR A 113 -26.00 -42.25 28.79
C THR A 113 -27.24 -42.67 29.60
N ASN A 114 -28.43 -42.23 29.17
CA ASN A 114 -29.70 -42.56 29.83
C ASN A 114 -30.27 -43.93 29.44
N GLY A 115 -29.74 -44.60 28.41
CA GLY A 115 -30.18 -45.92 27.93
C GLY A 115 -31.52 -45.87 27.19
N ASP A 116 -31.86 -44.74 26.55
CA ASP A 116 -33.09 -44.58 25.77
C ASP A 116 -32.83 -44.92 24.29
N ASP A 117 -32.93 -46.20 23.97
CA ASP A 117 -32.64 -46.71 22.64
C ASP A 117 -33.59 -46.19 21.56
N ASP A 118 -34.86 -45.97 21.89
CA ASP A 118 -35.84 -45.42 20.92
C ASP A 118 -35.53 -43.96 20.57
N GLN A 119 -35.19 -43.15 21.57
CA GLN A 119 -34.80 -41.75 21.36
C GLN A 119 -33.45 -41.67 20.64
N LEU A 120 -32.50 -42.54 20.95
CA LEU A 120 -31.20 -42.62 20.30
C LEU A 120 -31.33 -42.87 18.80
N GLN A 121 -32.19 -43.79 18.36
CA GLN A 121 -32.40 -44.09 16.96
C GLN A 121 -32.99 -42.89 16.19
N VAL A 122 -33.97 -42.18 16.76
CA VAL A 122 -34.57 -40.98 16.17
C VAL A 122 -33.51 -39.87 16.01
N LEU A 123 -32.64 -39.68 17.00
CA LEU A 123 -31.58 -38.67 16.93
C LEU A 123 -30.50 -39.02 15.89
N ILE A 124 -30.16 -40.31 15.74
CA ILE A 124 -29.20 -40.78 14.71
C ILE A 124 -29.78 -40.55 13.30
N ASP A 125 -31.06 -40.85 13.08
CA ASP A 125 -31.71 -40.60 11.79
C ASP A 125 -31.75 -39.10 11.46
N ARG A 126 -32.03 -38.27 12.45
CA ARG A 126 -32.01 -36.81 12.31
C ARG A 126 -30.60 -36.27 12.05
N GLN A 127 -29.55 -36.80 12.70
CA GLN A 127 -28.17 -36.47 12.42
C GLN A 127 -27.82 -36.78 10.96
N GLY A 128 -28.28 -37.92 10.42
CA GLY A 128 -28.09 -38.29 9.02
C GLY A 128 -28.66 -37.26 8.05
N GLU A 129 -29.91 -36.82 8.29
CA GLU A 129 -30.54 -35.75 7.49
C GLU A 129 -29.76 -34.41 7.53
N LEU A 130 -29.27 -34.04 8.72
CA LEU A 130 -28.50 -32.80 8.88
C LEU A 130 -27.12 -32.88 8.25
N LEU A 131 -26.44 -34.04 8.29
CA LEU A 131 -25.19 -34.27 7.57
C LEU A 131 -25.37 -34.18 6.05
N GLU A 132 -26.43 -34.79 5.53
CA GLU A 132 -26.73 -34.66 4.10
C GLU A 132 -27.01 -33.20 3.69
N ARG A 133 -27.75 -32.45 4.51
CA ARG A 133 -27.98 -31.02 4.29
C ARG A 133 -26.69 -30.20 4.35
N PHE A 134 -25.80 -30.49 5.31
CA PHE A 134 -24.50 -29.86 5.44
C PHE A 134 -23.61 -30.10 4.21
N GLU A 135 -23.60 -31.34 3.69
CA GLU A 135 -22.90 -31.67 2.46
C GLU A 135 -23.50 -30.97 1.22
N GLN A 136 -24.83 -30.92 1.10
CA GLN A 136 -25.51 -30.19 0.01
C GLN A 136 -25.20 -28.69 0.01
N LEU A 137 -25.02 -28.11 1.19
CA LEU A 137 -24.55 -26.72 1.36
C LEU A 137 -23.06 -26.55 1.07
N GLY A 138 -22.34 -27.62 0.75
CA GLY A 138 -20.90 -27.61 0.49
C GLY A 138 -20.04 -27.41 1.74
N GLY A 139 -20.54 -27.80 2.93
CA GLY A 139 -19.93 -27.50 4.22
C GLY A 139 -18.44 -27.83 4.31
N TYR A 140 -18.05 -29.05 3.96
CA TYR A 140 -16.64 -29.46 3.98
C TYR A 140 -15.78 -28.67 2.98
N ALA A 141 -16.31 -28.30 1.81
CA ALA A 141 -15.61 -27.49 0.83
C ALA A 141 -15.42 -26.05 1.32
N VAL A 142 -16.43 -25.47 1.98
CA VAL A 142 -16.36 -24.14 2.59
C VAL A 142 -15.34 -24.13 3.73
N GLU A 143 -15.36 -25.13 4.62
CA GLU A 143 -14.39 -25.22 5.72
C GLU A 143 -12.95 -25.36 5.20
N ALA A 144 -12.74 -26.18 4.17
CA ALA A 144 -11.42 -26.30 3.54
C ALA A 144 -10.95 -25.00 2.89
N GLU A 145 -11.86 -24.25 2.24
CA GLU A 145 -11.55 -22.96 1.65
C GLU A 145 -11.25 -21.90 2.74
N VAL A 146 -12.03 -21.86 3.83
CA VAL A 146 -11.75 -21.02 5.00
C VAL A 146 -10.35 -21.32 5.56
N ALA A 147 -10.04 -22.59 5.79
CA ALA A 147 -8.73 -22.99 6.30
C ALA A 147 -7.59 -22.58 5.37
N LYS A 148 -7.77 -22.77 4.05
CA LYS A 148 -6.82 -22.37 2.99
C LYS A 148 -6.59 -20.86 3.00
N VAL A 149 -7.66 -20.06 3.04
CA VAL A 149 -7.57 -18.60 3.01
C VAL A 149 -6.93 -18.06 4.28
N LEU A 150 -7.32 -18.57 5.45
CA LEU A 150 -6.72 -18.17 6.73
C LEU A 150 -5.22 -18.50 6.78
N ALA A 151 -4.83 -19.73 6.39
CA ALA A 151 -3.42 -20.14 6.35
C ALA A 151 -2.62 -19.27 5.38
N GLY A 152 -3.16 -18.97 4.20
CA GLY A 152 -2.53 -18.12 3.20
C GLY A 152 -2.34 -16.67 3.65
N LEU A 153 -3.23 -16.15 4.49
CA LEU A 153 -3.10 -14.82 5.09
C LEU A 153 -2.28 -14.82 6.38
N GLY A 154 -1.68 -15.96 6.76
CA GLY A 154 -0.73 -16.08 7.86
C GLY A 154 -1.34 -16.38 9.22
N PHE A 155 -2.62 -16.78 9.31
CA PHE A 155 -3.22 -17.21 10.57
C PHE A 155 -2.79 -18.63 10.93
N ALA A 156 -2.34 -18.81 12.16
CA ALA A 156 -2.03 -20.15 12.69
C ALA A 156 -3.32 -20.94 12.99
N SER A 157 -3.27 -22.26 12.83
CA SER A 157 -4.42 -23.12 13.16
C SER A 157 -4.86 -23.02 14.63
N SER A 158 -3.92 -22.71 15.53
CA SER A 158 -4.18 -22.48 16.95
C SER A 158 -4.94 -21.17 17.26
N GLU A 159 -5.08 -20.27 16.28
CA GLU A 159 -5.77 -19.00 16.48
C GLU A 159 -7.26 -19.05 16.10
N ARG A 160 -7.77 -20.21 15.66
CA ARG A 160 -9.16 -20.37 15.21
C ARG A 160 -10.19 -19.97 16.27
N ASP A 161 -9.92 -20.30 17.53
CA ASP A 161 -10.82 -20.03 18.66
C ASP A 161 -10.61 -18.65 19.30
N LYS A 162 -9.59 -17.92 18.84
CA LYS A 162 -9.25 -16.59 19.34
C LYS A 162 -10.30 -15.57 18.88
N LYS A 163 -10.80 -14.75 19.82
CA LYS A 163 -11.80 -13.71 19.52
C LYS A 163 -11.23 -12.63 18.59
N THR A 164 -12.07 -12.12 17.68
CA THR A 164 -11.69 -11.10 16.69
C THR A 164 -11.14 -9.83 17.33
N GLU A 165 -11.63 -9.42 18.52
CA GLU A 165 -11.14 -8.25 19.25
C GLU A 165 -9.73 -8.40 19.81
N ALA A 166 -9.27 -9.64 20.00
CA ALA A 166 -7.93 -9.91 20.52
C ALA A 166 -6.83 -9.77 19.44
N PHE A 167 -7.23 -9.52 18.19
CA PHE A 167 -6.31 -9.25 17.09
C PHE A 167 -6.03 -7.75 16.95
N SER A 168 -4.81 -7.38 16.57
CA SER A 168 -4.46 -6.00 16.23
C SER A 168 -5.20 -5.50 14.99
N GLY A 169 -5.23 -4.17 14.76
CA GLY A 169 -5.92 -3.58 13.61
C GLY A 169 -5.52 -4.18 12.26
N GLY A 170 -4.22 -4.41 12.03
CA GLY A 170 -3.75 -5.04 10.80
C GLY A 170 -4.24 -6.49 10.63
N TRP A 171 -4.34 -7.25 11.70
CA TRP A 171 -4.91 -8.60 11.69
C TRP A 171 -6.43 -8.57 11.49
N GLN A 172 -7.14 -7.59 12.05
CA GLN A 172 -8.58 -7.42 11.78
C GLN A 172 -8.85 -7.10 10.30
N MET A 173 -7.96 -6.33 9.66
CA MET A 173 -8.02 -6.08 8.22
C MET A 173 -7.84 -7.38 7.41
N ARG A 174 -6.90 -8.27 7.82
CA ARG A 174 -6.73 -9.60 7.21
C ARG A 174 -7.98 -10.48 7.39
N ILE A 175 -8.67 -10.39 8.54
CA ILE A 175 -9.93 -11.10 8.77
C ILE A 175 -11.01 -10.60 7.79
N ALA A 176 -11.14 -9.28 7.60
CA ALA A 176 -12.09 -8.70 6.65
C ALA A 176 -11.80 -9.15 5.21
N LEU A 177 -10.51 -9.14 4.81
CA LEU A 177 -10.07 -9.64 3.50
C LEU A 177 -10.39 -11.14 3.35
N ALA A 178 -10.04 -11.98 4.36
CA ALA A 178 -10.32 -13.41 4.35
C ALA A 178 -11.82 -13.68 4.14
N LYS A 179 -12.67 -13.01 4.93
CA LYS A 179 -14.12 -13.13 4.86
C LYS A 179 -14.68 -12.81 3.48
N MET A 180 -14.12 -11.78 2.85
CA MET A 180 -14.51 -11.40 1.50
C MET A 180 -14.06 -12.42 0.44
N LEU A 181 -12.83 -12.94 0.54
CA LEU A 181 -12.28 -13.91 -0.42
C LEU A 181 -13.03 -15.23 -0.38
N VAL A 182 -13.39 -15.72 0.83
CA VAL A 182 -14.11 -16.99 0.99
C VAL A 182 -15.51 -16.95 0.38
N ARG A 183 -16.19 -15.79 0.39
CA ARG A 183 -17.52 -15.59 -0.23
C ARG A 183 -17.50 -15.69 -1.76
N LYS A 184 -16.35 -15.47 -2.39
CA LYS A 184 -16.16 -15.48 -3.86
C LYS A 184 -17.17 -14.61 -4.61
N PRO A 185 -17.32 -13.32 -4.26
CA PRO A 185 -18.25 -12.42 -4.95
C PRO A 185 -17.90 -12.26 -6.42
N GLY A 186 -18.91 -11.90 -7.24
CA GLY A 186 -18.74 -11.68 -8.68
C GLY A 186 -17.94 -10.42 -9.05
N LEU A 187 -17.78 -9.48 -8.10
CA LEU A 187 -16.93 -8.29 -8.25
C LEU A 187 -16.23 -7.97 -6.93
N LEU A 188 -14.90 -7.95 -6.94
CA LEU A 188 -14.06 -7.52 -5.84
C LEU A 188 -13.61 -6.06 -6.05
N LEU A 189 -13.87 -5.21 -5.08
CA LEU A 189 -13.32 -3.87 -4.97
C LEU A 189 -12.33 -3.84 -3.83
N LEU A 190 -11.04 -3.67 -4.15
CA LEU A 190 -9.94 -3.75 -3.18
C LEU A 190 -9.25 -2.39 -3.06
N ASP A 191 -9.27 -1.80 -1.87
CA ASP A 191 -8.58 -0.54 -1.57
C ASP A 191 -7.37 -0.81 -0.69
N GLU A 192 -6.17 -0.82 -1.29
CA GLU A 192 -4.88 -1.11 -0.66
C GLU A 192 -4.84 -2.48 0.09
N PRO A 193 -5.18 -3.61 -0.58
CA PRO A 193 -5.28 -4.91 0.09
C PRO A 193 -3.94 -5.46 0.60
N THR A 194 -2.82 -4.96 0.09
CA THR A 194 -1.47 -5.38 0.48
C THR A 194 -0.97 -4.67 1.75
N ASN A 195 -1.61 -3.57 2.16
CA ASN A 195 -1.29 -2.94 3.43
C ASN A 195 -1.53 -3.93 4.58
N HIS A 196 -0.63 -3.95 5.55
CA HIS A 196 -0.67 -4.86 6.70
C HIS A 196 -0.42 -6.36 6.41
N LEU A 197 -0.14 -6.75 5.15
CA LEU A 197 0.32 -8.09 4.81
C LEU A 197 1.84 -8.14 4.88
N ASP A 198 2.38 -9.27 5.33
CA ASP A 198 3.80 -9.58 5.13
C ASP A 198 4.05 -10.15 3.73
N LEU A 199 5.31 -10.31 3.37
CA LEU A 199 5.69 -10.75 2.03
C LEU A 199 5.06 -12.09 1.63
N ALA A 200 4.99 -13.05 2.57
CA ALA A 200 4.41 -14.37 2.30
C ALA A 200 2.90 -14.28 2.04
N ALA A 201 2.18 -13.50 2.85
CA ALA A 201 0.76 -13.27 2.67
C ALA A 201 0.45 -12.48 1.38
N CYS A 202 1.31 -11.52 1.01
CA CYS A 202 1.20 -10.81 -0.29
C CYS A 202 1.37 -11.76 -1.47
N GLU A 203 2.41 -12.62 -1.47
CA GLU A 203 2.66 -13.59 -2.54
C GLU A 203 1.52 -14.61 -2.68
N TRP A 204 0.98 -15.04 -1.55
CA TRP A 204 -0.18 -15.92 -1.54
C TRP A 204 -1.42 -15.22 -2.11
N LEU A 205 -1.70 -13.98 -1.68
CA LEU A 205 -2.84 -13.19 -2.17
C LEU A 205 -2.75 -12.97 -3.68
N GLU A 206 -1.57 -12.63 -4.20
CA GLU A 206 -1.34 -12.49 -5.64
C GLU A 206 -1.72 -13.77 -6.38
N SER A 207 -1.18 -14.91 -5.94
CA SER A 207 -1.46 -16.20 -6.56
C SER A 207 -2.95 -16.54 -6.51
N TYR A 208 -3.60 -16.28 -5.37
CA TYR A 208 -5.04 -16.48 -5.22
C TYR A 208 -5.86 -15.58 -6.16
N LEU A 209 -5.50 -14.30 -6.30
CA LEU A 209 -6.22 -13.35 -7.16
C LEU A 209 -5.93 -13.55 -8.65
N VAL A 210 -4.77 -14.06 -9.02
CA VAL A 210 -4.48 -14.45 -10.42
C VAL A 210 -5.45 -15.53 -10.90
N ASP A 211 -5.77 -16.49 -10.05
CA ASP A 211 -6.70 -17.58 -10.36
C ASP A 211 -8.17 -17.24 -10.04
N TYR A 212 -8.43 -16.04 -9.51
CA TYR A 212 -9.78 -15.64 -9.08
C TYR A 212 -10.73 -15.58 -10.27
N PRO A 213 -11.91 -16.26 -10.20
CA PRO A 213 -12.78 -16.47 -11.36
C PRO A 213 -13.63 -15.26 -11.76
N ALA A 214 -13.67 -14.21 -10.94
CA ALA A 214 -14.54 -13.05 -11.13
C ALA A 214 -13.75 -11.76 -11.42
N SER A 215 -14.46 -10.64 -11.57
CA SER A 215 -13.86 -9.34 -11.87
C SER A 215 -13.24 -8.70 -10.63
N ILE A 216 -12.13 -7.98 -10.82
CA ILE A 216 -11.42 -7.27 -9.75
C ILE A 216 -11.17 -5.82 -10.19
N LEU A 217 -11.47 -4.87 -9.32
CA LEU A 217 -11.01 -3.48 -9.42
C LEU A 217 -10.19 -3.18 -8.17
N VAL A 218 -8.90 -2.95 -8.34
CA VAL A 218 -7.96 -2.82 -7.23
C VAL A 218 -7.21 -1.50 -7.27
N VAL A 219 -7.10 -0.85 -6.12
CA VAL A 219 -6.17 0.24 -5.83
C VAL A 219 -5.02 -0.34 -5.01
N SER A 220 -3.80 -0.17 -5.46
CA SER A 220 -2.60 -0.54 -4.69
C SER A 220 -1.41 0.34 -5.08
N HIS A 221 -0.49 0.51 -4.12
CA HIS A 221 0.82 1.12 -4.32
C HIS A 221 1.94 0.06 -4.41
N ASP A 222 1.59 -1.21 -4.42
CA ASP A 222 2.51 -2.33 -4.67
C ASP A 222 2.55 -2.65 -6.18
N ARG A 223 3.69 -2.32 -6.82
CA ARG A 223 3.88 -2.49 -8.26
C ARG A 223 3.89 -3.95 -8.67
N TYR A 224 4.57 -4.82 -7.90
CA TYR A 224 4.62 -6.26 -8.18
C TYR A 224 3.24 -6.89 -8.12
N PHE A 225 2.47 -6.51 -7.12
CA PHE A 225 1.09 -6.95 -6.97
C PHE A 225 0.24 -6.56 -8.19
N LEU A 226 0.32 -5.28 -8.60
CA LEU A 226 -0.44 -4.79 -9.75
C LEU A 226 0.01 -5.47 -11.05
N ASP A 227 1.32 -5.61 -11.30
CA ASP A 227 1.85 -6.24 -12.50
C ASP A 227 1.43 -7.70 -12.63
N ARG A 228 1.38 -8.41 -11.51
CA ARG A 228 1.03 -9.84 -11.50
C ARG A 228 -0.46 -10.11 -11.59
N VAL A 229 -1.26 -9.29 -10.92
CA VAL A 229 -2.71 -9.52 -10.78
C VAL A 229 -3.52 -8.90 -11.91
N THR A 230 -3.10 -7.74 -12.45
CA THR A 230 -3.92 -6.95 -13.37
C THR A 230 -3.43 -6.98 -14.81
N GLY A 231 -4.36 -7.06 -15.75
CA GLY A 231 -4.07 -7.03 -17.19
C GLY A 231 -4.42 -5.69 -17.85
N ARG A 232 -4.98 -4.75 -17.10
CA ARG A 232 -5.38 -3.41 -17.57
C ARG A 232 -5.27 -2.41 -16.44
N THR A 233 -4.91 -1.17 -16.80
CA THR A 233 -4.73 -0.08 -15.83
C THR A 233 -5.59 1.11 -16.22
N VAL A 234 -6.32 1.67 -15.26
CA VAL A 234 -7.07 2.92 -15.38
C VAL A 234 -6.41 3.98 -14.51
N GLU A 235 -5.90 5.03 -15.12
CA GLU A 235 -5.32 6.18 -14.41
C GLU A 235 -6.43 7.18 -14.07
N LEU A 236 -6.58 7.50 -12.80
CA LEU A 236 -7.43 8.58 -12.32
C LEU A 236 -6.56 9.80 -12.02
N ALA A 237 -6.65 10.81 -12.88
CA ALA A 237 -5.91 12.04 -12.73
C ALA A 237 -6.82 13.24 -13.11
N ASP A 238 -6.72 14.34 -12.38
CA ASP A 238 -7.51 15.55 -12.62
C ASP A 238 -9.04 15.33 -12.69
N GLY A 239 -9.52 14.33 -11.94
CA GLY A 239 -10.93 13.97 -11.92
C GLY A 239 -11.44 13.22 -13.14
N VAL A 240 -10.54 12.76 -14.03
CA VAL A 240 -10.86 12.04 -15.27
C VAL A 240 -10.16 10.68 -15.28
N ALA A 241 -10.82 9.67 -15.84
CA ALA A 241 -10.25 8.35 -16.02
C ALA A 241 -9.61 8.21 -17.41
N THR A 242 -8.37 7.72 -17.46
CA THR A 242 -7.67 7.39 -18.70
C THR A 242 -7.32 5.91 -18.72
N ASP A 243 -7.59 5.25 -19.82
CA ASP A 243 -7.46 3.81 -20.00
C ASP A 243 -6.12 3.43 -20.65
N TYR A 244 -5.48 2.39 -20.07
CA TYR A 244 -4.24 1.82 -20.60
C TYR A 244 -4.38 0.30 -20.66
N ARG A 245 -4.16 -0.27 -21.82
CA ARG A 245 -4.12 -1.73 -22.02
C ARG A 245 -2.78 -2.25 -21.56
N GLY A 246 -2.79 -3.27 -20.74
CA GLY A 246 -1.58 -3.87 -20.17
C GLY A 246 -1.51 -3.71 -18.65
N ASN A 247 -0.50 -4.33 -18.07
CA ASN A 247 -0.20 -4.30 -16.63
C ASN A 247 0.34 -2.92 -16.19
N TYR A 248 0.70 -2.81 -14.94
CA TYR A 248 1.17 -1.55 -14.36
C TYR A 248 2.49 -1.06 -14.97
N SER A 249 3.44 -1.95 -15.26
CA SER A 249 4.71 -1.59 -15.92
C SER A 249 4.47 -1.01 -17.31
N HIS A 250 3.62 -1.64 -18.11
CA HIS A 250 3.25 -1.10 -19.42
C HIS A 250 2.56 0.27 -19.32
N TYR A 251 1.71 0.47 -18.30
CA TYR A 251 1.12 1.78 -18.01
C TYR A 251 2.18 2.85 -17.76
N LEU A 252 3.21 2.55 -16.95
CA LEU A 252 4.28 3.52 -16.64
C LEU A 252 4.97 4.00 -17.92
N ASP A 253 5.34 3.09 -18.81
CA ASP A 253 6.03 3.41 -20.06
C ASP A 253 5.11 4.21 -21.01
N GLU A 254 3.90 3.72 -21.22
CA GLU A 254 2.94 4.37 -22.13
C GLU A 254 2.51 5.74 -21.62
N SER A 255 2.28 5.91 -20.31
CA SER A 255 1.92 7.20 -19.72
C SER A 255 3.07 8.19 -19.80
N ALA A 256 4.31 7.76 -19.58
CA ALA A 256 5.50 8.60 -19.75
C ALA A 256 5.64 9.05 -21.21
N ARG A 257 5.46 8.14 -22.16
CA ARG A 257 5.49 8.46 -23.60
C ARG A 257 4.40 9.47 -23.97
N ARG A 258 3.14 9.24 -23.57
CA ARG A 258 2.03 10.17 -23.86
C ARG A 258 2.25 11.56 -23.27
N ARG A 259 2.81 11.66 -22.05
CA ARG A 259 3.15 12.96 -21.44
C ARG A 259 4.27 13.67 -22.21
N ALA A 260 5.30 12.94 -22.63
CA ALA A 260 6.38 13.51 -23.44
C ALA A 260 5.86 14.01 -24.80
N ASP A 261 5.01 13.24 -25.48
CA ASP A 261 4.39 13.61 -26.75
C ASP A 261 3.50 14.85 -26.61
N HIS A 262 2.68 14.90 -25.56
CA HIS A 262 1.82 16.05 -25.26
C HIS A 262 2.64 17.32 -24.99
N LYS A 263 3.71 17.21 -24.22
CA LYS A 263 4.65 18.32 -23.96
C LYS A 263 5.31 18.82 -25.23
N ALA A 264 5.81 17.91 -26.07
CA ALA A 264 6.43 18.26 -27.33
C ALA A 264 5.44 18.90 -28.32
N ALA A 265 4.18 18.43 -28.33
CA ALA A 265 3.11 19.02 -29.12
C ALA A 265 2.76 20.44 -28.66
N TYR A 266 2.62 20.63 -27.34
CA TYR A 266 2.40 21.95 -26.74
C TYR A 266 3.53 22.93 -27.09
N GLU A 267 4.77 22.56 -26.86
CA GLU A 267 5.94 23.40 -27.18
C GLU A 267 6.01 23.77 -28.66
N ARG A 268 5.73 22.81 -29.55
CA ARG A 268 5.65 23.08 -30.99
C ARG A 268 4.54 24.09 -31.31
N GLN A 269 3.35 23.94 -30.71
CA GLN A 269 2.24 24.87 -30.91
C GLN A 269 2.57 26.28 -30.37
N GLN A 270 3.19 26.38 -29.17
CA GLN A 270 3.60 27.66 -28.60
C GLN A 270 4.64 28.39 -29.50
N LYS A 271 5.62 27.64 -30.01
CA LYS A 271 6.60 28.21 -31.00
C LYS A 271 5.91 28.69 -32.28
N TYR A 272 4.92 27.95 -32.79
CA TYR A 272 4.13 28.36 -33.94
C TYR A 272 3.33 29.64 -33.65
N ILE A 273 2.65 29.70 -32.52
CA ILE A 273 1.86 30.85 -32.09
C ILE A 273 2.75 32.09 -31.95
N ALA A 274 3.88 31.97 -31.27
CA ALA A 274 4.86 33.06 -31.11
C ALA A 274 5.36 33.59 -32.44
N ARG A 275 5.67 32.71 -33.41
CA ARG A 275 6.08 33.12 -34.77
C ARG A 275 4.96 33.85 -35.51
N GLN A 276 3.69 33.42 -35.42
CA GLN A 276 2.57 34.07 -36.06
C GLN A 276 2.30 35.44 -35.42
N LEU A 277 2.34 35.56 -34.09
CA LEU A 277 2.18 36.82 -33.38
C LEU A 277 3.28 37.84 -33.73
N ALA A 278 4.54 37.38 -33.78
CA ALA A 278 5.67 38.22 -34.19
C ALA A 278 5.48 38.76 -35.64
N PHE A 279 5.04 37.92 -36.58
CA PHE A 279 4.74 38.32 -37.94
C PHE A 279 3.57 39.34 -37.99
N ILE A 280 2.46 39.08 -37.29
CA ILE A 280 1.30 39.98 -37.22
C ILE A 280 1.74 41.33 -36.68
N ASN A 281 2.51 41.37 -35.59
CA ASN A 281 2.97 42.63 -34.99
C ASN A 281 3.91 43.41 -35.92
N ALA A 282 4.82 42.72 -36.60
CA ALA A 282 5.74 43.36 -37.55
C ALA A 282 5.05 43.91 -38.81
N THR A 283 3.91 43.32 -39.19
CA THR A 283 3.24 43.69 -40.46
C THR A 283 1.99 44.53 -40.26
N LYS A 284 1.47 44.66 -39.04
CA LYS A 284 0.21 45.38 -38.72
C LYS A 284 0.25 46.88 -39.12
N ALA A 285 1.40 47.51 -39.05
CA ALA A 285 1.59 48.92 -39.41
C ALA A 285 1.70 49.20 -40.93
N ASN A 286 1.88 48.17 -41.77
CA ASN A 286 2.04 48.28 -43.20
C ASN A 286 0.71 48.05 -43.93
N ALA A 287 0.12 49.11 -44.53
CA ALA A 287 -1.19 49.05 -45.18
C ALA A 287 -1.28 47.95 -46.27
N ALA A 288 -0.20 47.70 -47.04
CA ALA A 288 -0.18 46.67 -48.07
C ALA A 288 -0.20 45.24 -47.53
N ARG A 289 0.20 45.03 -46.27
CA ARG A 289 0.27 43.70 -45.60
C ARG A 289 -0.78 43.53 -44.52
N ALA A 290 -1.57 44.56 -44.20
CA ALA A 290 -2.60 44.53 -43.15
C ALA A 290 -3.66 43.44 -43.39
N ALA A 291 -4.06 43.18 -44.63
CA ALA A 291 -5.00 42.11 -44.97
C ALA A 291 -4.44 40.72 -44.64
N LEU A 292 -3.14 40.48 -44.89
CA LEU A 292 -2.46 39.23 -44.55
C LEU A 292 -2.31 39.04 -43.03
N ALA A 293 -1.97 40.12 -42.31
CA ALA A 293 -1.93 40.09 -40.84
C ALA A 293 -3.30 39.72 -40.24
N LYS A 294 -4.38 40.32 -40.73
CA LYS A 294 -5.75 40.03 -40.31
C LYS A 294 -6.20 38.61 -40.64
N SER A 295 -5.76 38.05 -41.77
CA SER A 295 -6.02 36.67 -42.15
C SER A 295 -5.33 35.69 -41.16
N ARG A 296 -4.05 35.95 -40.83
CA ARG A 296 -3.31 35.13 -39.84
C ARG A 296 -3.86 35.26 -38.42
N GLU A 297 -4.30 36.43 -38.03
CA GLU A 297 -4.96 36.66 -36.74
C GLU A 297 -6.26 35.83 -36.64
N ARG A 298 -7.08 35.79 -37.71
CA ARG A 298 -8.27 34.93 -37.77
C ARG A 298 -7.92 33.43 -37.73
N ALA A 299 -6.83 33.01 -38.39
CA ALA A 299 -6.37 31.64 -38.35
C ALA A 299 -5.91 31.24 -36.94
N LEU A 300 -5.18 32.12 -36.22
CA LEU A 300 -4.80 31.92 -34.83
C LEU A 300 -5.98 31.85 -33.87
N ALA A 301 -7.03 32.65 -34.11
CA ALA A 301 -8.26 32.67 -33.31
C ALA A 301 -9.07 31.36 -33.46
N LYS A 302 -8.92 30.66 -34.60
CA LYS A 302 -9.56 29.35 -34.85
C LYS A 302 -8.71 28.16 -34.43
N LEU A 303 -7.44 28.40 -34.07
CA LEU A 303 -6.55 27.33 -33.67
C LEU A 303 -6.99 26.74 -32.32
N GLU A 304 -7.30 25.46 -32.30
CA GLU A 304 -7.55 24.74 -31.08
C GLU A 304 -6.28 24.72 -30.22
N ARG A 305 -6.39 25.22 -28.99
CA ARG A 305 -5.25 25.37 -28.09
C ARG A 305 -5.01 24.06 -27.38
N ILE A 306 -3.79 23.51 -27.52
CA ILE A 306 -3.34 22.43 -26.69
C ILE A 306 -3.22 22.98 -25.26
N THR A 307 -3.84 22.29 -24.30
CA THR A 307 -3.73 22.64 -22.88
C THR A 307 -2.29 22.56 -22.43
N GLU A 308 -1.87 23.52 -21.61
CA GLU A 308 -0.53 23.47 -21.03
C GLU A 308 -0.35 22.17 -20.27
N PRO A 309 0.72 21.38 -20.56
CA PRO A 309 1.01 20.22 -19.76
C PRO A 309 1.17 20.67 -18.33
N LYS A 310 0.40 20.09 -17.42
CA LYS A 310 0.64 20.32 -16.00
C LYS A 310 2.10 19.95 -15.74
N ALA A 311 2.80 20.80 -15.01
CA ALA A 311 4.12 20.47 -14.50
C ALA A 311 4.04 19.06 -13.90
N ASP A 312 5.02 18.20 -14.22
CA ASP A 312 5.10 16.88 -13.59
C ASP A 312 4.76 17.06 -12.11
N ALA A 313 3.84 16.22 -11.60
CA ALA A 313 3.40 16.33 -10.22
C ALA A 313 4.63 16.56 -9.37
N ALA A 314 4.62 17.64 -8.57
CA ALA A 314 5.79 18.05 -7.83
C ALA A 314 6.32 16.82 -7.08
N ARG A 315 7.57 16.42 -7.38
CA ARG A 315 8.17 15.23 -6.80
C ARG A 315 8.92 15.63 -5.54
N ILE A 316 8.84 14.79 -4.53
CA ILE A 316 9.72 14.90 -3.36
C ILE A 316 11.16 14.85 -3.86
N THR A 317 12.02 15.77 -3.40
CA THR A 317 13.45 15.71 -3.71
C THR A 317 14.19 15.41 -2.42
N LEU A 318 14.67 14.17 -2.29
CA LEU A 318 15.40 13.72 -1.12
C LEU A 318 16.91 13.83 -1.35
N LYS A 319 17.61 14.52 -0.43
CA LYS A 319 19.08 14.51 -0.37
C LYS A 319 19.50 14.20 1.06
N LEU A 320 19.95 12.99 1.27
CA LEU A 320 20.44 12.51 2.56
C LEU A 320 21.90 12.92 2.77
N ALA A 321 22.18 13.61 3.86
CA ALA A 321 23.53 14.02 4.22
C ALA A 321 24.08 13.15 5.36
N THR A 322 25.34 12.72 5.26
CA THR A 322 26.02 11.93 6.30
C THR A 322 26.83 12.75 7.31
N GLY A 323 27.05 14.04 7.05
CA GLY A 323 27.92 14.86 7.88
C GLY A 323 29.40 14.45 7.77
N LYS A 324 30.07 14.24 8.92
CA LYS A 324 31.47 13.79 8.96
C LYS A 324 31.62 12.37 8.45
N ARG A 325 32.81 12.01 7.96
CA ARG A 325 33.12 10.63 7.53
C ARG A 325 32.92 9.67 8.69
N ALA A 326 32.04 8.70 8.52
CA ALA A 326 31.75 7.68 9.52
C ALA A 326 32.92 6.70 9.68
N PRO A 327 33.14 6.11 10.87
CA PRO A 327 34.03 4.98 11.07
C PRO A 327 33.61 3.79 10.22
N GLU A 328 34.45 2.76 10.13
CA GLU A 328 34.12 1.54 9.37
C GLU A 328 32.98 0.80 10.03
N ARG A 329 33.07 0.56 11.35
CA ARG A 329 32.01 -0.09 12.15
C ARG A 329 31.17 0.95 12.83
N LEU A 330 29.86 0.93 12.57
CA LEU A 330 28.90 1.91 13.09
C LEU A 330 28.20 1.42 14.34
N LEU A 331 27.81 0.14 14.35
CA LEU A 331 27.02 -0.45 15.44
C LEU A 331 27.33 -1.94 15.55
N THR A 332 27.35 -2.43 16.79
CA THR A 332 27.42 -3.86 17.13
C THR A 332 26.33 -4.19 18.13
N ALA A 333 25.58 -5.26 17.88
CA ALA A 333 24.66 -5.88 18.82
C ALA A 333 25.20 -7.27 19.14
N ASP A 334 25.43 -7.56 20.42
CA ASP A 334 26.02 -8.81 20.91
C ASP A 334 25.09 -9.46 21.93
N GLY A 335 24.63 -10.67 21.61
CA GLY A 335 23.79 -11.49 22.47
C GLY A 335 22.44 -10.86 22.85
N VAL A 336 21.93 -9.92 22.04
CA VAL A 336 20.74 -9.13 22.35
C VAL A 336 19.50 -10.00 22.46
N SER A 337 18.81 -9.91 23.61
CA SER A 337 17.56 -10.60 23.88
C SER A 337 16.49 -9.65 24.38
N LYS A 338 15.23 -9.89 23.99
CA LYS A 338 14.08 -9.09 24.42
C LYS A 338 12.82 -9.92 24.52
N SER A 339 12.10 -9.76 25.64
CA SER A 339 10.84 -10.43 25.91
C SER A 339 9.75 -9.43 26.30
N PHE A 340 8.52 -9.74 26.01
CA PHE A 340 7.35 -9.01 26.49
C PHE A 340 6.41 -9.98 27.23
N GLY A 341 6.35 -9.84 28.54
CA GLY A 341 5.66 -10.77 29.41
C GLY A 341 6.26 -12.19 29.30
N THR A 342 5.50 -13.16 28.83
CA THR A 342 5.94 -14.55 28.64
C THR A 342 6.47 -14.85 27.24
N GLN A 343 6.43 -13.89 26.33
CA GLN A 343 6.81 -14.09 24.94
C GLN A 343 8.24 -13.58 24.69
N ASP A 344 9.15 -14.48 24.36
CA ASP A 344 10.48 -14.13 23.87
C ASP A 344 10.39 -13.68 22.41
N VAL A 345 10.72 -12.41 22.15
CA VAL A 345 10.67 -11.81 20.80
C VAL A 345 12.02 -11.87 20.12
N LEU A 346 13.11 -11.62 20.86
CA LEU A 346 14.49 -11.70 20.35
C LEU A 346 15.32 -12.59 21.26
N ARG A 347 16.17 -13.45 20.67
CA ARG A 347 16.95 -14.46 21.41
C ARG A 347 18.40 -14.44 20.97
N LYS A 348 19.28 -13.84 21.81
CA LYS A 348 20.74 -13.80 21.62
C LYS A 348 21.16 -13.38 20.21
N LEU A 349 20.60 -12.29 19.72
CA LEU A 349 20.91 -11.77 18.38
C LEU A 349 22.33 -11.22 18.32
N GLU A 350 23.00 -11.51 17.20
CA GLU A 350 24.29 -10.92 16.85
C GLU A 350 24.14 -10.16 15.53
N LEU A 351 24.57 -8.89 15.51
CA LEU A 351 24.52 -8.06 14.33
C LEU A 351 25.65 -7.04 14.35
N THR A 352 26.30 -6.89 13.21
CA THR A 352 27.25 -5.80 12.97
C THR A 352 26.78 -4.99 11.76
N VAL A 353 26.81 -3.65 11.91
CA VAL A 353 26.48 -2.72 10.83
C VAL A 353 27.72 -1.91 10.51
N ASP A 354 28.21 -2.07 9.29
CA ASP A 354 29.37 -1.35 8.79
C ASP A 354 28.96 -0.18 7.87
N ARG A 355 29.88 0.76 7.64
CA ARG A 355 29.65 1.90 6.75
C ARG A 355 29.34 1.44 5.33
N GLY A 356 28.27 1.99 4.76
CA GLY A 356 27.81 1.67 3.40
C GLY A 356 26.91 0.45 3.32
N ASP A 357 26.65 -0.23 4.45
CA ASP A 357 25.69 -1.33 4.48
C ASP A 357 24.28 -0.87 4.12
N ARG A 358 23.60 -1.72 3.37
CA ARG A 358 22.18 -1.62 3.01
C ARG A 358 21.50 -2.91 3.45
N ILE A 359 21.01 -2.92 4.69
CA ILE A 359 20.48 -4.14 5.32
C ILE A 359 18.95 -4.08 5.27
N ALA A 360 18.34 -4.97 4.51
CA ALA A 360 16.90 -5.20 4.55
C ALA A 360 16.55 -6.16 5.68
N LEU A 361 15.72 -5.72 6.62
CA LEU A 361 15.20 -6.54 7.73
C LEU A 361 13.86 -7.15 7.33
N VAL A 362 13.82 -8.46 7.11
CA VAL A 362 12.64 -9.18 6.67
C VAL A 362 12.20 -10.23 7.70
N GLY A 363 10.96 -10.65 7.63
CA GLY A 363 10.38 -11.65 8.52
C GLY A 363 8.87 -11.47 8.67
N PRO A 364 8.16 -12.44 9.23
CA PRO A 364 6.72 -12.37 9.42
C PRO A 364 6.30 -11.17 10.29
N ASN A 365 5.03 -10.79 10.20
CA ASN A 365 4.49 -9.77 11.09
C ASN A 365 4.48 -10.29 12.54
N GLY A 366 4.92 -9.43 13.46
CA GLY A 366 5.08 -9.81 14.87
C GLY A 366 6.42 -10.50 15.22
N ALA A 367 7.29 -10.76 14.25
CA ALA A 367 8.61 -11.36 14.50
C ALA A 367 9.57 -10.49 15.34
N GLY A 368 9.24 -9.20 15.56
CA GLY A 368 10.08 -8.30 16.36
C GLY A 368 10.95 -7.35 15.53
N LYS A 369 10.66 -7.13 14.23
CA LYS A 369 11.40 -6.21 13.36
C LYS A 369 11.49 -4.80 13.94
N SER A 370 10.35 -4.21 14.28
CA SER A 370 10.28 -2.87 14.90
C SER A 370 10.97 -2.83 16.27
N THR A 371 10.83 -3.89 17.06
CA THR A 371 11.53 -4.02 18.37
C THR A 371 13.04 -4.00 18.18
N LEU A 372 13.57 -4.75 17.22
CA LEU A 372 14.99 -4.74 16.92
C LEU A 372 15.46 -3.35 16.49
N LEU A 373 14.79 -2.71 15.55
CA LEU A 373 15.13 -1.35 15.10
C LEU A 373 15.12 -0.33 16.24
N ARG A 374 14.15 -0.42 17.16
CA ARG A 374 14.07 0.46 18.34
C ARG A 374 15.20 0.21 19.34
N LEU A 375 15.58 -1.04 19.57
CA LEU A 375 16.74 -1.41 20.39
C LEU A 375 18.04 -0.85 19.79
N LEU A 376 18.25 -1.00 18.49
CA LEU A 376 19.40 -0.47 17.76
C LEU A 376 19.43 1.07 17.75
N ALA A 377 18.26 1.70 17.80
CA ALA A 377 18.13 3.16 17.91
C ALA A 377 18.34 3.69 19.35
N GLY A 378 18.47 2.81 20.33
CA GLY A 378 18.58 3.18 21.75
C GLY A 378 17.28 3.73 22.35
N LEU A 379 16.14 3.46 21.71
CA LEU A 379 14.80 3.86 22.18
C LEU A 379 14.20 2.86 23.16
N ASP A 380 14.63 1.60 23.08
CA ASP A 380 14.29 0.52 24.00
C ASP A 380 15.56 -0.08 24.60
N THR A 381 15.42 -0.78 25.72
CA THR A 381 16.52 -1.49 26.39
C THR A 381 16.40 -3.00 26.20
N ALA A 382 17.51 -3.66 25.90
CA ALA A 382 17.58 -5.12 25.86
C ALA A 382 17.45 -5.71 27.28
N ASP A 383 16.88 -6.91 27.39
CA ASP A 383 16.80 -7.63 28.66
C ASP A 383 18.12 -8.38 28.95
N ALA A 384 18.86 -8.73 27.89
CA ALA A 384 20.22 -9.30 27.97
C ALA A 384 21.00 -8.94 26.70
N GLY A 385 22.34 -9.00 26.79
CA GLY A 385 23.23 -8.56 25.72
C GLY A 385 23.44 -7.05 25.73
N ALA A 386 24.14 -6.53 24.71
CA ALA A 386 24.43 -5.13 24.58
C ALA A 386 24.31 -4.64 23.13
N VAL A 387 23.91 -3.37 22.96
CA VAL A 387 23.99 -2.65 21.70
C VAL A 387 25.01 -1.53 21.88
N GLU A 388 26.09 -1.58 21.11
CA GLU A 388 27.15 -0.59 21.14
C GLU A 388 27.12 0.21 19.84
N VAL A 389 26.86 1.53 19.95
CA VAL A 389 26.95 2.47 18.85
C VAL A 389 28.27 3.23 19.01
N ASN A 390 29.05 3.32 17.92
CA ASN A 390 30.30 4.06 17.95
C ASN A 390 30.06 5.54 18.31
N GLU A 391 30.89 6.12 19.16
CA GLU A 391 30.73 7.47 19.71
C GLU A 391 30.62 8.56 18.63
N ASP A 392 31.25 8.37 17.47
CA ASP A 392 31.20 9.28 16.33
C ASP A 392 29.98 9.09 15.43
N VAL A 393 29.08 8.15 15.76
CA VAL A 393 27.93 7.79 14.92
C VAL A 393 26.65 8.40 15.45
N SER A 394 25.98 9.16 14.59
CA SER A 394 24.63 9.68 14.84
C SER A 394 23.61 8.78 14.15
N VAL A 395 22.71 8.18 14.94
CA VAL A 395 21.64 7.32 14.47
C VAL A 395 20.38 8.14 14.19
N GLY A 396 19.74 7.91 13.04
CA GLY A 396 18.42 8.40 12.70
C GLY A 396 17.41 7.26 12.69
N TYR A 397 16.29 7.42 13.35
CA TYR A 397 15.20 6.44 13.37
C TYR A 397 13.94 7.02 12.74
N TYR A 398 13.31 6.23 11.87
CA TYR A 398 12.01 6.51 11.28
C TYR A 398 11.04 5.43 11.74
N ALA A 399 10.00 5.81 12.48
CA ALA A 399 9.03 4.90 13.06
C ALA A 399 7.93 4.51 12.04
N GLN A 400 7.39 3.31 12.17
CA GLN A 400 6.23 2.87 11.41
C GLN A 400 4.99 3.71 11.76
N ASP A 401 4.75 3.95 13.06
CA ASP A 401 3.67 4.83 13.54
C ASP A 401 4.19 6.24 13.77
N GLN A 402 3.77 7.15 12.90
CA GLN A 402 4.19 8.56 12.92
C GLN A 402 3.63 9.33 14.12
N SER A 403 2.57 8.88 14.76
CA SER A 403 2.02 9.50 15.97
C SER A 403 3.01 9.49 17.13
N GLN A 404 3.97 8.55 17.11
CA GLN A 404 5.03 8.46 18.13
C GLN A 404 6.14 9.50 17.96
N THR A 405 6.24 10.14 16.80
CA THR A 405 7.34 11.04 16.45
C THR A 405 6.91 12.47 16.11
N LEU A 406 5.62 12.70 15.90
CA LEU A 406 5.02 13.97 15.53
C LEU A 406 4.10 14.48 16.66
N ASP A 407 4.19 15.77 16.97
CA ASP A 407 3.28 16.44 17.91
C ASP A 407 2.04 16.94 17.15
N GLU A 408 0.91 16.22 17.29
CA GLU A 408 -0.34 16.54 16.58
C GLU A 408 -0.93 17.91 16.92
N SER A 409 -0.50 18.52 18.02
CA SER A 409 -0.94 19.84 18.46
C SER A 409 -0.20 21.00 17.78
N ARG A 410 0.84 20.72 17.00
CA ARG A 410 1.65 21.72 16.29
C ARG A 410 1.25 21.84 14.83
N SER A 411 1.62 22.98 14.23
CA SER A 411 1.61 23.10 12.78
C SER A 411 2.82 22.40 12.15
N VAL A 412 2.71 22.06 10.86
CA VAL A 412 3.80 21.43 10.09
C VAL A 412 5.10 22.23 10.19
N VAL A 413 5.05 23.56 10.05
CA VAL A 413 6.24 24.42 10.11
C VAL A 413 6.81 24.50 11.52
N ASP A 414 5.96 24.58 12.55
CA ASP A 414 6.42 24.68 13.95
C ASP A 414 7.08 23.40 14.41
N GLU A 415 6.56 22.24 14.00
CA GLU A 415 7.13 20.94 14.29
C GLU A 415 8.54 20.78 13.71
N VAL A 416 8.72 21.17 12.45
CA VAL A 416 10.03 21.09 11.80
C VAL A 416 11.00 22.12 12.40
N LEU A 417 10.53 23.33 12.70
CA LEU A 417 11.33 24.39 13.29
C LEU A 417 11.84 24.01 14.70
N ALA A 418 11.00 23.34 15.51
CA ALA A 418 11.38 22.88 16.84
C ALA A 418 12.51 21.83 16.84
N HIS A 419 12.72 21.13 15.71
CA HIS A 419 13.76 20.11 15.55
C HIS A 419 14.91 20.55 14.63
N ALA A 420 14.81 21.75 14.04
CA ALA A 420 15.79 22.28 13.11
C ALA A 420 17.15 22.55 13.79
N PRO A 421 18.26 22.46 13.04
CA PRO A 421 19.57 22.85 13.52
C PRO A 421 19.62 24.35 13.86
N ASP A 422 20.55 24.72 14.75
CA ASP A 422 20.80 26.13 15.08
C ASP A 422 21.04 26.96 13.81
N GLY A 423 20.43 28.16 13.78
CA GLY A 423 20.56 29.07 12.65
C GLY A 423 19.55 28.84 11.49
N TRP A 424 18.68 27.80 11.56
CA TRP A 424 17.60 27.63 10.61
C TRP A 424 16.43 28.56 10.98
N GLY A 425 16.02 29.41 10.03
CA GLY A 425 14.81 30.23 10.14
C GLY A 425 13.64 29.60 9.39
N VAL A 426 12.48 30.25 9.51
CA VAL A 426 11.24 29.82 8.86
C VAL A 426 11.40 29.62 7.34
N GLU A 427 12.20 30.45 6.68
CA GLU A 427 12.43 30.33 5.22
C GLU A 427 13.18 29.03 4.86
N SER A 428 14.21 28.67 5.64
CA SER A 428 14.96 27.42 5.42
C SER A 428 14.07 26.19 5.62
N VAL A 429 13.21 26.24 6.65
CA VAL A 429 12.23 25.18 6.96
C VAL A 429 11.19 25.08 5.83
N ARG A 430 10.64 26.20 5.36
CA ARG A 430 9.71 26.20 4.22
C ARG A 430 10.36 25.67 2.94
N GLY A 431 11.63 26.01 2.70
CA GLY A 431 12.41 25.46 1.58
C GLY A 431 12.59 23.94 1.65
N LEU A 432 12.80 23.39 2.86
CA LEU A 432 12.80 21.94 3.07
C LEU A 432 11.41 21.35 2.84
N LEU A 433 10.39 21.88 3.50
CA LEU A 433 9.00 21.42 3.42
C LEU A 433 8.45 21.41 1.99
N ALA A 434 8.83 22.42 1.18
CA ALA A 434 8.44 22.46 -0.24
C ALA A 434 8.97 21.25 -1.04
N ARG A 435 10.14 20.69 -0.67
CA ARG A 435 10.67 19.46 -1.28
C ARG A 435 9.83 18.24 -0.95
N PHE A 436 9.06 18.31 0.16
CA PHE A 436 8.13 17.28 0.61
C PHE A 436 6.67 17.58 0.26
N LEU A 437 6.46 18.49 -0.69
CA LEU A 437 5.16 18.88 -1.21
C LEU A 437 4.25 19.59 -0.20
N PHE A 438 4.82 20.19 0.84
CA PHE A 438 4.11 21.15 1.69
C PHE A 438 4.35 22.56 1.13
N ILE A 439 3.41 23.04 0.33
CA ILE A 439 3.51 24.32 -0.39
C ILE A 439 2.47 25.32 0.13
N GLN A 440 2.78 26.61 -0.02
CA GLN A 440 1.88 27.70 0.36
C GLN A 440 1.33 27.55 1.79
N ASP A 441 0.02 27.38 1.96
CA ASP A 441 -0.66 27.31 3.25
C ASP A 441 -0.58 25.92 3.90
N ASP A 442 -0.12 24.88 3.19
CA ASP A 442 0.02 23.54 3.75
C ASP A 442 0.98 23.50 4.95
N VAL A 443 1.97 24.38 4.98
CA VAL A 443 2.94 24.47 6.08
C VAL A 443 2.31 24.91 7.41
N PHE A 444 1.14 25.53 7.37
CA PHE A 444 0.39 25.98 8.56
C PHE A 444 -0.70 24.98 8.99
N LYS A 445 -0.92 23.90 8.24
CA LYS A 445 -1.86 22.84 8.66
C LYS A 445 -1.43 22.24 10.00
N MET A 446 -2.41 21.94 10.84
CA MET A 446 -2.16 21.19 12.08
C MET A 446 -1.89 19.74 11.75
N ILE A 447 -0.89 19.13 12.39
CA ILE A 447 -0.45 17.76 12.16
C ILE A 447 -1.57 16.75 12.40
N GLY A 448 -2.42 16.97 13.41
CA GLY A 448 -3.58 16.12 13.68
C GLY A 448 -4.58 16.02 12.51
N GLY A 449 -4.63 17.03 11.62
CA GLY A 449 -5.49 17.05 10.43
C GLY A 449 -4.85 16.50 9.16
N LEU A 450 -3.57 16.08 9.22
CA LEU A 450 -2.87 15.53 8.05
C LEU A 450 -3.30 14.09 7.76
N SER A 451 -3.33 13.75 6.47
CA SER A 451 -3.44 12.37 6.02
C SER A 451 -2.20 11.55 6.41
N GLY A 452 -2.31 10.21 6.44
CA GLY A 452 -1.18 9.31 6.72
C GLY A 452 0.01 9.57 5.80
N GLY A 453 -0.21 9.77 4.50
CA GLY A 453 0.83 10.12 3.55
C GLY A 453 1.51 11.47 3.81
N GLU A 454 0.75 12.49 4.23
CA GLU A 454 1.31 13.78 4.64
C GLU A 454 2.15 13.65 5.93
N LYS A 455 1.67 12.90 6.94
CA LYS A 455 2.44 12.60 8.16
C LYS A 455 3.74 11.87 7.83
N SER A 456 3.71 10.88 6.94
CA SER A 456 4.91 10.14 6.49
C SER A 456 5.93 11.07 5.81
N ARG A 457 5.47 11.95 4.90
CA ARG A 457 6.35 12.96 4.27
C ARG A 457 6.96 13.93 5.27
N LEU A 458 6.18 14.37 6.26
CA LEU A 458 6.66 15.27 7.32
C LEU A 458 7.74 14.60 8.19
N SER A 459 7.54 13.33 8.55
CA SER A 459 8.52 12.56 9.32
C SER A 459 9.81 12.32 8.54
N LEU A 460 9.73 12.06 7.23
CA LEU A 460 10.90 12.00 6.37
C LEU A 460 11.62 13.35 6.30
N ALA A 461 10.89 14.47 6.23
CA ALA A 461 11.48 15.81 6.27
C ALA A 461 12.24 16.04 7.59
N LYS A 462 11.66 15.64 8.74
CA LYS A 462 12.34 15.71 10.06
C LYS A 462 13.63 14.88 10.10
N LEU A 463 13.62 13.67 9.52
CA LEU A 463 14.80 12.82 9.46
C LEU A 463 15.97 13.51 8.75
N LEU A 464 15.69 14.34 7.75
CA LEU A 464 16.69 15.06 6.95
C LEU A 464 17.21 16.35 7.58
N LEU A 465 16.66 16.79 8.70
CA LEU A 465 17.11 18.03 9.38
C LEU A 465 18.56 17.94 9.85
N LYS A 466 18.99 16.76 10.25
CA LYS A 466 20.33 16.54 10.79
C LYS A 466 21.07 15.46 10.00
N PRO A 467 22.35 15.67 9.64
CA PRO A 467 23.15 14.60 9.05
C PRO A 467 23.26 13.41 10.00
N ARG A 468 23.11 12.21 9.45
CA ARG A 468 23.21 10.94 10.16
C ARG A 468 24.24 10.05 9.50
N GLN A 469 24.82 9.10 10.20
CA GLN A 469 25.71 8.09 9.65
C GLN A 469 25.02 6.73 9.52
N LEU A 470 24.04 6.47 10.37
CA LEU A 470 23.20 5.28 10.34
C LEU A 470 21.72 5.68 10.31
N LEU A 471 20.97 5.14 9.35
CA LEU A 471 19.52 5.27 9.25
C LEU A 471 18.87 3.92 9.58
N LEU A 472 17.94 3.93 10.52
CA LEU A 472 17.09 2.80 10.89
C LEU A 472 15.65 3.17 10.50
N LEU A 473 15.11 2.47 9.48
CA LEU A 473 13.83 2.84 8.87
C LEU A 473 12.82 1.69 9.04
N ASP A 474 11.72 1.95 9.72
CA ASP A 474 10.66 0.97 9.96
C ASP A 474 9.50 1.24 9.00
N GLU A 475 9.35 0.38 7.97
CA GLU A 475 8.36 0.49 6.89
C GLU A 475 8.27 1.90 6.24
N PRO A 476 9.38 2.45 5.72
CA PRO A 476 9.44 3.83 5.23
C PRO A 476 8.62 4.08 3.96
N THR A 477 8.19 3.02 3.27
CA THR A 477 7.38 3.09 2.04
C THR A 477 5.88 3.11 2.30
N ASN A 478 5.44 2.83 3.54
CA ASN A 478 4.02 2.85 3.89
C ASN A 478 3.42 4.25 3.71
N HIS A 479 2.25 4.31 3.12
CA HIS A 479 1.51 5.54 2.81
C HIS A 479 2.19 6.48 1.79
N LEU A 480 3.32 6.10 1.20
CA LEU A 480 3.93 6.85 0.10
C LEU A 480 3.32 6.42 -1.23
N ASP A 481 3.05 7.40 -2.09
CA ASP A 481 2.71 7.13 -3.49
C ASP A 481 3.95 6.68 -4.28
N VAL A 482 3.71 6.09 -5.44
CA VAL A 482 4.78 5.51 -6.26
C VAL A 482 5.90 6.52 -6.60
N PRO A 483 5.63 7.79 -7.00
CA PRO A 483 6.69 8.78 -7.23
C PRO A 483 7.52 9.08 -5.98
N SER A 484 6.90 9.11 -4.80
CA SER A 484 7.61 9.34 -3.53
C SER A 484 8.49 8.14 -3.14
N LYS A 485 8.05 6.92 -3.42
CA LYS A 485 8.84 5.70 -3.25
C LYS A 485 10.08 5.72 -4.14
N ASP A 486 9.95 6.07 -5.43
CA ASP A 486 11.08 6.20 -6.36
C ASP A 486 12.15 7.18 -5.87
N GLU A 487 11.75 8.33 -5.35
CA GLU A 487 12.69 9.31 -4.82
C GLU A 487 13.35 8.84 -3.51
N LEU A 488 12.62 8.10 -2.66
CA LEU A 488 13.21 7.48 -1.47
C LEU A 488 14.25 6.42 -1.86
N GLU A 489 13.95 5.54 -2.81
CA GLU A 489 14.89 4.54 -3.34
C GLU A 489 16.18 5.19 -3.84
N LYS A 490 16.08 6.23 -4.68
CA LYS A 490 17.25 6.97 -5.18
C LYS A 490 18.06 7.58 -4.04
N ALA A 491 17.37 8.24 -3.09
CA ALA A 491 18.04 8.88 -1.97
C ALA A 491 18.77 7.87 -1.08
N LEU A 492 18.20 6.68 -0.85
CA LEU A 492 18.83 5.61 -0.08
C LEU A 492 20.01 4.99 -0.81
N ASN A 493 19.94 4.86 -2.14
CA ASN A 493 21.07 4.38 -2.96
C ASN A 493 22.24 5.38 -2.96
N ASP A 494 21.94 6.68 -3.09
CA ASP A 494 22.96 7.74 -3.14
C ASP A 494 23.53 8.07 -1.74
N TYR A 495 22.91 7.54 -0.69
CA TYR A 495 23.32 7.83 0.68
C TYR A 495 24.68 7.21 1.03
N ALA A 496 25.63 8.00 1.53
CA ALA A 496 26.98 7.52 1.83
C ALA A 496 27.14 6.85 3.21
N GLY A 497 26.12 6.90 4.08
CA GLY A 497 26.07 6.18 5.36
C GLY A 497 25.55 4.76 5.23
N ALA A 498 25.25 4.12 6.37
CA ALA A 498 24.57 2.84 6.38
C ALA A 498 23.05 3.00 6.57
N VAL A 499 22.31 2.08 6.01
CA VAL A 499 20.84 1.99 6.15
C VAL A 499 20.47 0.58 6.57
N MET A 500 19.65 0.46 7.60
CA MET A 500 18.93 -0.76 7.93
C MET A 500 17.45 -0.44 7.90
N PHE A 501 16.66 -1.20 7.14
CA PHE A 501 15.25 -0.91 6.94
C PHE A 501 14.40 -2.17 6.93
N SER A 502 13.23 -2.09 7.55
CA SER A 502 12.16 -3.07 7.34
C SER A 502 11.30 -2.60 6.17
N SER A 503 10.90 -3.50 5.30
CA SER A 503 9.92 -3.19 4.25
C SER A 503 9.24 -4.44 3.72
N HIS A 504 7.98 -4.26 3.31
CA HIS A 504 7.23 -5.22 2.50
C HIS A 504 7.24 -4.82 1.01
N ASP A 505 7.87 -3.70 0.65
CA ASP A 505 8.02 -3.24 -0.72
C ASP A 505 9.20 -3.96 -1.40
N ARG A 506 8.87 -4.91 -2.27
CA ARG A 506 9.86 -5.74 -2.97
C ARG A 506 10.78 -4.94 -3.90
N PHE A 507 10.31 -3.82 -4.46
CA PHE A 507 11.15 -2.92 -5.26
C PHE A 507 12.24 -2.27 -4.41
N LEU A 508 11.86 -1.78 -3.23
CA LEU A 508 12.84 -1.22 -2.29
C LEU A 508 13.85 -2.29 -1.85
N LEU A 509 13.38 -3.50 -1.52
CA LEU A 509 14.23 -4.62 -1.13
C LEU A 509 15.24 -4.97 -2.23
N ASP A 510 14.79 -5.06 -3.48
CA ASP A 510 15.64 -5.50 -4.59
C ASP A 510 16.63 -4.43 -5.05
N ARG A 511 16.20 -3.16 -5.06
CA ARG A 511 17.02 -2.06 -5.57
C ARG A 511 17.99 -1.46 -4.56
N VAL A 512 17.68 -1.55 -3.28
CA VAL A 512 18.48 -0.88 -2.23
C VAL A 512 19.29 -1.87 -1.40
N ALA A 513 18.77 -3.06 -1.09
CA ALA A 513 19.43 -3.98 -0.18
C ALA A 513 20.68 -4.63 -0.81
N THR A 514 21.78 -4.61 -0.06
CA THR A 514 23.02 -5.38 -0.35
C THR A 514 23.19 -6.57 0.58
N LYS A 515 22.45 -6.59 1.70
CA LYS A 515 22.34 -7.68 2.66
C LYS A 515 20.88 -7.82 3.09
N VAL A 516 20.43 -9.06 3.33
CA VAL A 516 19.12 -9.34 3.88
C VAL A 516 19.29 -9.99 5.26
N ALA A 517 18.71 -9.39 6.28
CA ALA A 517 18.65 -9.91 7.64
C ALA A 517 17.24 -10.49 7.89
N GLU A 518 17.13 -11.80 7.93
CA GLU A 518 15.86 -12.49 8.20
C GLU A 518 15.69 -12.70 9.69
N LEU A 519 14.61 -12.18 10.24
CA LEU A 519 14.20 -12.39 11.63
C LEU A 519 13.03 -13.37 11.69
N SER A 520 13.30 -14.55 12.25
CA SER A 520 12.31 -15.61 12.42
C SER A 520 12.56 -16.35 13.75
N ASP A 521 11.50 -16.65 14.50
CA ASP A 521 11.54 -17.39 15.76
C ASP A 521 12.51 -16.80 16.81
N GLY A 522 12.66 -15.48 16.78
CA GLY A 522 13.55 -14.73 17.67
C GLY A 522 15.03 -14.82 17.28
N GLN A 523 15.37 -15.39 16.14
CA GLN A 523 16.74 -15.50 15.62
C GLN A 523 16.94 -14.64 14.39
N LEU A 524 18.13 -14.09 14.20
CA LEU A 524 18.53 -13.30 13.05
C LEU A 524 19.50 -14.08 12.18
N LYS A 525 19.20 -14.19 10.89
CA LYS A 525 20.07 -14.80 9.90
C LYS A 525 20.39 -13.82 8.80
N ILE A 526 21.69 -13.61 8.52
CA ILE A 526 22.15 -12.67 7.51
C ILE A 526 22.48 -13.41 6.21
N TYR A 527 21.96 -12.88 5.10
CA TYR A 527 22.25 -13.33 3.76
C TYR A 527 22.98 -12.19 3.02
N HIS A 528 24.08 -12.53 2.37
CA HIS A 528 24.81 -11.59 1.53
C HIS A 528 24.19 -11.54 0.13
N GLY A 529 24.06 -10.35 -0.43
CA GLY A 529 23.35 -10.08 -1.66
C GLY A 529 22.02 -9.40 -1.44
N GLY A 530 21.36 -8.96 -2.53
CA GLY A 530 20.05 -8.32 -2.50
C GLY A 530 18.91 -9.34 -2.32
N TRP A 531 17.70 -8.85 -2.51
CA TRP A 531 16.47 -9.64 -2.35
C TRP A 531 16.42 -10.88 -3.24
N THR A 532 16.85 -10.76 -4.50
CA THR A 532 16.90 -11.88 -5.44
C THR A 532 17.81 -13.00 -4.95
N ALA A 533 19.03 -12.68 -4.49
CA ALA A 533 19.97 -13.68 -3.93
C ALA A 533 19.41 -14.35 -2.66
N TYR A 534 18.70 -13.60 -1.81
CA TYR A 534 18.02 -14.16 -0.64
C TYR A 534 16.95 -15.20 -1.05
N ARG A 535 16.14 -14.89 -2.06
CA ARG A 535 15.10 -15.80 -2.57
C ARG A 535 15.68 -17.08 -3.15
N GLU A 536 16.75 -16.97 -3.92
CA GLU A 536 17.48 -18.13 -4.46
C GLU A 536 18.02 -19.03 -3.32
N ALA A 537 18.60 -18.43 -2.28
CA ALA A 537 19.09 -19.16 -1.12
C ALA A 537 17.97 -19.87 -0.33
N LYS A 538 16.73 -19.37 -0.42
CA LYS A 538 15.53 -20.01 0.19
C LYS A 538 14.89 -21.06 -0.72
N GLY A 539 15.36 -21.26 -1.95
CA GLY A 539 14.76 -22.19 -2.91
C GLY A 539 13.41 -21.72 -3.46
N THR A 540 13.08 -20.45 -3.30
CA THR A 540 11.91 -19.82 -3.93
C THR A 540 12.32 -19.25 -5.28
N ALA A 541 11.58 -19.61 -6.37
CA ALA A 541 11.91 -19.17 -7.71
C ALA A 541 12.11 -17.65 -7.80
N PRO A 542 13.06 -17.15 -8.64
CA PRO A 542 13.17 -15.72 -8.92
C PRO A 542 11.84 -15.20 -9.45
N LEU A 543 11.43 -14.02 -9.03
CA LEU A 543 10.37 -13.26 -9.71
C LEU A 543 10.97 -12.81 -11.05
N GLU A 544 10.68 -13.52 -12.13
CA GLU A 544 10.96 -13.04 -13.48
C GLU A 544 10.10 -11.81 -13.73
N LEU A 545 10.65 -10.65 -13.43
CA LEU A 545 10.26 -9.41 -14.07
C LEU A 545 11.21 -9.29 -15.26
N GLU A 546 10.68 -9.43 -16.46
CA GLU A 546 11.31 -8.92 -17.66
C GLU A 546 11.39 -7.39 -17.55
N LEU A 547 12.35 -6.91 -16.78
CA LEU A 547 12.82 -5.55 -16.89
C LEU A 547 13.83 -5.57 -18.03
N GLU A 548 13.36 -5.41 -19.28
CA GLU A 548 14.23 -4.99 -20.36
C GLU A 548 14.96 -3.73 -19.90
N GLU A 549 16.28 -3.82 -19.93
CA GLU A 549 17.18 -2.70 -19.75
C GLU A 549 16.85 -1.60 -20.78
N ALA A 550 16.04 -0.66 -20.39
CA ALA A 550 15.84 0.57 -21.13
C ALA A 550 16.50 1.72 -20.37
N VAL A 551 17.84 1.69 -20.28
CA VAL A 551 18.67 2.89 -20.16
C VAL A 551 20.06 2.58 -20.76
N ALA A 552 20.24 2.95 -21.99
CA ALA A 552 21.52 3.36 -22.56
C ALA A 552 21.34 4.74 -23.17
#